data_a1ab53f2096b7fff2c40232c7b6eb318
#
_entry.id   a1ab53f2096b7fff2c40232c7b6eb318
#
_cell.length_a   1.000
_cell.length_b   1.000
_cell.length_c   1.000
_cell.angle_alpha   90.00
_cell.angle_beta   90.00
_cell.angle_gamma   90.00
#
_symmetry.space_group_name_H-M   'P 1'
#
loop_
_entity.id
_entity.type
_entity.pdbx_description
1 polymer ?
#
loop_
_entity_poly.entity_id
_entity_poly.type
_entity_poly.pdbx_seq_one_letter_code
_entity_poly.pdbx_strand_id
1 'polypeptide(L)'
;MASSQSALSTQALTVTDAPSRSPEGACLAAIDLGSNSFHLNISQVDRGQIRPIHTLSERVQLGEATDTGALTQAAIGRGLACLEHFKQLLDETSPCQIRIVGTHALRRATNRRDFITPAEVLLGMPVEVLPGEEEARLIYTGVAHTLPDNQACHLVIDVG
;
A
#
# COMPACT_ATOMS: atom_id res chain seq x y z
N MET A 1 -35.46 28.44 39.36
CA MET A 1 -34.53 28.69 38.25
C MET A 1 -33.37 27.74 38.44
N ALA A 2 -33.41 26.61 37.77
CA ALA A 2 -32.35 25.59 37.84
C ALA A 2 -31.73 25.41 36.45
N SER A 3 -30.47 25.79 36.31
CA SER A 3 -29.69 25.73 35.10
C SER A 3 -29.08 24.31 34.99
N SER A 4 -29.55 23.52 34.05
CA SER A 4 -28.97 22.23 33.70
C SER A 4 -27.75 22.46 32.83
N GLN A 5 -26.55 22.17 33.34
CA GLN A 5 -25.34 22.02 32.56
C GLN A 5 -25.26 20.60 32.02
N SER A 6 -25.36 20.48 30.68
CA SER A 6 -25.13 19.24 29.95
C SER A 6 -23.64 19.02 29.82
N ALA A 7 -23.13 18.00 30.47
CA ALA A 7 -21.74 17.54 30.34
C ALA A 7 -21.61 16.73 29.04
N LEU A 8 -20.92 17.29 28.06
CA LEU A 8 -20.46 16.57 26.87
C LEU A 8 -19.33 15.63 27.27
N SER A 9 -19.63 14.35 27.34
CA SER A 9 -18.66 13.28 27.55
C SER A 9 -17.83 13.09 26.28
N THR A 10 -16.59 13.58 26.30
CA THR A 10 -15.59 13.26 25.27
C THR A 10 -15.13 11.83 25.47
N GLN A 11 -15.68 10.91 24.70
CA GLN A 11 -15.12 9.56 24.61
C GLN A 11 -13.80 9.63 23.85
N ALA A 12 -12.71 9.45 24.56
CA ALA A 12 -11.40 9.21 23.98
C ALA A 12 -11.43 7.86 23.23
N LEU A 13 -11.28 7.92 21.91
CA LEU A 13 -11.03 6.73 21.08
C LEU A 13 -9.65 6.19 21.45
N THR A 14 -9.62 5.20 22.31
CA THR A 14 -8.43 4.38 22.54
C THR A 14 -8.20 3.52 21.31
N VAL A 15 -7.28 3.96 20.44
CA VAL A 15 -6.72 3.11 19.38
C VAL A 15 -5.82 2.08 20.05
N THR A 16 -6.39 0.95 20.43
CA THR A 16 -5.65 -0.25 20.80
C THR A 16 -5.41 -1.04 19.52
N ASP A 17 -4.46 -0.62 18.72
CA ASP A 17 -4.01 -1.37 17.55
C ASP A 17 -2.81 -2.25 17.93
N ALA A 18 -3.09 -3.35 18.62
CA ALA A 18 -2.20 -4.48 18.61
C ALA A 18 -2.37 -5.14 17.23
N PRO A 19 -1.30 -5.42 16.47
CA PRO A 19 -1.42 -6.06 15.16
C PRO A 19 -2.07 -7.43 15.37
N SER A 20 -3.36 -7.54 15.00
CA SER A 20 -4.05 -8.82 14.99
C SER A 20 -3.34 -9.69 13.95
N ARG A 21 -2.69 -10.76 14.40
CA ARG A 21 -2.09 -11.75 13.51
C ARG A 21 -3.19 -12.27 12.59
N SER A 22 -2.96 -12.17 11.29
CA SER A 22 -3.88 -12.78 10.33
C SER A 22 -4.01 -14.28 10.62
N PRO A 23 -5.23 -14.84 10.52
CA PRO A 23 -5.46 -16.24 10.83
C PRO A 23 -4.64 -17.15 9.87
N GLU A 24 -4.36 -18.37 10.35
CA GLU A 24 -3.69 -19.40 9.55
C GLU A 24 -4.49 -19.67 8.27
N GLY A 25 -3.79 -19.79 7.14
CA GLY A 25 -4.41 -19.94 5.83
C GLY A 25 -4.95 -18.65 5.20
N ALA A 26 -4.89 -17.51 5.90
CA ALA A 26 -5.36 -16.24 5.36
C ALA A 26 -4.59 -15.85 4.07
N CYS A 27 -5.32 -15.46 3.03
CA CYS A 27 -4.77 -14.90 1.82
C CYS A 27 -4.70 -13.38 1.96
N LEU A 28 -3.53 -12.80 1.74
CA LEU A 28 -3.25 -11.37 1.86
C LEU A 28 -2.73 -10.85 0.53
N ALA A 29 -3.06 -9.61 0.19
CA ALA A 29 -2.50 -8.96 -0.99
C ALA A 29 -1.92 -7.57 -0.66
N ALA A 30 -0.86 -7.21 -1.35
CA ALA A 30 -0.27 -5.88 -1.31
C ALA A 30 0.03 -5.41 -2.73
N ILE A 31 -0.37 -4.18 -3.04
CA ILE A 31 -0.03 -3.49 -4.29
C ILE A 31 0.86 -2.30 -3.95
N ASP A 32 2.03 -2.23 -4.59
CA ASP A 32 2.92 -1.08 -4.55
C ASP A 32 2.89 -0.36 -5.90
N LEU A 33 2.48 0.91 -5.87
CA LEU A 33 2.39 1.80 -7.02
C LEU A 33 3.66 2.66 -7.10
N GLY A 34 4.75 2.03 -7.54
CA GLY A 34 6.05 2.66 -7.68
C GLY A 34 6.18 3.61 -8.87
N SER A 35 7.26 4.36 -8.91
CA SER A 35 7.51 5.32 -9.99
C SER A 35 7.78 4.66 -11.35
N ASN A 36 8.51 3.54 -11.35
CA ASN A 36 8.89 2.82 -12.57
C ASN A 36 8.00 1.60 -12.83
N SER A 37 7.71 0.83 -11.79
CA SER A 37 6.96 -0.42 -11.87
C SER A 37 5.90 -0.48 -10.77
N PHE A 38 4.79 -1.17 -11.08
CA PHE A 38 3.82 -1.59 -10.09
C PHE A 38 4.08 -3.04 -9.71
N HIS A 39 3.90 -3.34 -8.44
CA HIS A 39 4.09 -4.69 -7.90
C HIS A 39 2.83 -5.17 -7.21
N LEU A 40 2.42 -6.39 -7.50
CA LEU A 40 1.38 -7.10 -6.77
C LEU A 40 2.00 -8.33 -6.12
N ASN A 41 1.86 -8.44 -4.81
CA ASN A 41 2.20 -9.63 -4.04
C ASN A 41 0.94 -10.19 -3.42
N ILE A 42 0.63 -11.45 -3.70
CA ILE A 42 -0.41 -12.21 -3.02
C ILE A 42 0.30 -13.30 -2.23
N SER A 43 -0.02 -13.39 -0.94
CA SER A 43 0.66 -14.26 0.01
C SER A 43 -0.34 -14.98 0.89
N GLN A 44 0.05 -16.14 1.40
CA GLN A 44 -0.71 -16.90 2.36
C GLN A 44 0.02 -16.98 3.70
N VAL A 45 -0.73 -16.91 4.78
CA VAL A 45 -0.20 -17.18 6.12
C VAL A 45 -0.08 -18.69 6.31
N ASP A 46 1.14 -19.20 6.47
CA ASP A 46 1.44 -20.61 6.72
C ASP A 46 2.39 -20.71 7.93
N ARG A 47 1.95 -21.35 8.99
CA ARG A 47 2.70 -21.55 10.26
C ARG A 47 3.22 -20.23 10.85
N GLY A 48 2.38 -19.19 10.77
CA GLY A 48 2.72 -17.86 11.25
C GLY A 48 3.73 -17.10 10.37
N GLN A 49 4.07 -17.61 9.19
CA GLN A 49 4.92 -16.97 8.19
C GLN A 49 4.10 -16.52 6.98
N ILE A 50 4.50 -15.41 6.35
CA ILE A 50 3.90 -14.93 5.12
C ILE A 50 4.65 -15.57 3.96
N ARG A 51 3.95 -16.42 3.18
CA ARG A 51 4.51 -17.08 1.99
C ARG A 51 3.90 -16.53 0.72
N PRO A 52 4.70 -15.96 -0.20
CA PRO A 52 4.19 -15.50 -1.48
C PRO A 52 3.68 -16.67 -2.31
N ILE A 53 2.48 -16.51 -2.89
CA ILE A 53 1.85 -17.43 -3.82
C ILE A 53 1.80 -16.87 -5.24
N HIS A 54 1.63 -15.54 -5.37
CA HIS A 54 1.75 -14.84 -6.65
C HIS A 54 2.55 -13.54 -6.45
N THR A 55 3.44 -13.28 -7.40
CA THR A 55 4.18 -12.03 -7.48
C THR A 55 4.16 -11.56 -8.93
N LEU A 56 3.62 -10.37 -9.16
CA LEU A 56 3.62 -9.71 -10.46
C LEU A 56 4.38 -8.39 -10.36
N SER A 57 5.09 -8.05 -11.43
CA SER A 57 5.75 -6.76 -11.59
C SER A 57 5.55 -6.29 -13.01
N GLU A 58 4.96 -5.11 -13.18
CA GLU A 58 4.71 -4.51 -14.50
C GLU A 58 5.35 -3.13 -14.59
N ARG A 59 6.04 -2.88 -15.69
CA ARG A 59 6.67 -1.59 -15.96
C ARG A 59 5.63 -0.59 -16.43
N VAL A 60 5.30 0.37 -15.59
CA VAL A 60 4.28 1.40 -15.82
C VAL A 60 4.90 2.76 -16.17
N GLN A 61 6.03 3.08 -15.57
CA GLN A 61 6.70 4.39 -15.66
C GLN A 61 5.74 5.54 -15.27
N LEU A 62 5.05 5.37 -14.13
CA LEU A 62 4.12 6.39 -13.61
C LEU A 62 4.86 7.69 -13.28
N GLY A 63 6.13 7.58 -12.86
CA GLY A 63 6.99 8.72 -12.54
C GLY A 63 7.46 9.53 -13.75
N GLU A 64 7.07 9.15 -14.99
CA GLU A 64 7.27 9.96 -16.19
C GLU A 64 6.38 11.21 -16.09
N ALA A 65 6.98 12.28 -15.57
CA ALA A 65 6.28 13.52 -15.31
C ALA A 65 6.55 14.56 -16.41
N THR A 66 5.63 15.50 -16.57
CA THR A 66 5.84 16.71 -17.35
C THR A 66 6.77 17.68 -16.60
N ASP A 67 7.24 18.73 -17.27
CA ASP A 67 8.04 19.81 -16.66
C ASP A 67 7.33 20.47 -15.45
N THR A 68 6.01 20.37 -15.39
CA THR A 68 5.18 20.87 -14.29
C THR A 68 5.09 19.92 -13.10
N GLY A 69 5.68 18.73 -13.18
CA GLY A 69 5.56 17.68 -12.17
C GLY A 69 4.21 16.96 -12.17
N ALA A 70 3.40 17.11 -13.23
CA ALA A 70 2.14 16.39 -13.40
C ALA A 70 2.38 15.04 -14.08
N LEU A 71 1.57 14.04 -13.72
CA LEU A 71 1.52 12.77 -14.44
C LEU A 71 0.98 13.00 -15.86
N THR A 72 1.58 12.34 -16.86
CA THR A 72 1.08 12.38 -18.22
C THR A 72 -0.18 11.50 -18.35
N GLN A 73 -1.08 11.83 -19.28
CA GLN A 73 -2.26 11.00 -19.56
C GLN A 73 -1.85 9.59 -20.02
N ALA A 74 -0.74 9.47 -20.76
CA ALA A 74 -0.21 8.19 -21.18
C ALA A 74 0.25 7.34 -19.97
N ALA A 75 0.94 7.93 -18.98
CA ALA A 75 1.35 7.25 -17.77
C ALA A 75 0.15 6.82 -16.92
N ILE A 76 -0.86 7.70 -16.78
CA ILE A 76 -2.12 7.37 -16.10
C ILE A 76 -2.81 6.18 -16.78
N GLY A 77 -2.93 6.19 -18.10
CA GLY A 77 -3.55 5.11 -18.87
C GLY A 77 -2.81 3.77 -18.70
N ARG A 78 -1.47 3.76 -18.74
CA ARG A 78 -0.66 2.56 -18.48
C ARG A 78 -0.88 2.03 -17.06
N GLY A 79 -0.92 2.93 -16.08
CA GLY A 79 -1.15 2.54 -14.69
C GLY A 79 -2.50 1.90 -14.47
N LEU A 80 -3.57 2.48 -15.03
CA LEU A 80 -4.91 1.92 -14.92
C LEU A 80 -5.03 0.55 -15.64
N ALA A 81 -4.44 0.40 -16.82
CA ALA A 81 -4.41 -0.89 -17.52
C ALA A 81 -3.68 -1.97 -16.72
N CYS A 82 -2.57 -1.64 -16.08
CA CYS A 82 -1.87 -2.57 -15.17
C CYS A 82 -2.77 -2.96 -13.98
N LEU A 83 -3.49 -2.02 -13.38
CA LEU A 83 -4.41 -2.31 -12.28
C LEU A 83 -5.60 -3.18 -12.69
N GLU A 84 -6.05 -3.11 -13.94
CA GLU A 84 -7.06 -4.02 -14.47
C GLU A 84 -6.56 -5.48 -14.48
N HIS A 85 -5.30 -5.71 -14.88
CA HIS A 85 -4.69 -7.05 -14.80
C HIS A 85 -4.55 -7.53 -13.35
N PHE A 86 -4.09 -6.65 -12.46
CA PHE A 86 -3.97 -6.98 -11.04
C PHE A 86 -5.32 -7.33 -10.42
N LYS A 87 -6.37 -6.57 -10.79
CA LYS A 87 -7.73 -6.83 -10.32
C LYS A 87 -8.22 -8.22 -10.70
N GLN A 88 -7.97 -8.68 -11.92
CA GLN A 88 -8.36 -10.03 -12.34
C GLN A 88 -7.80 -11.10 -11.40
N LEU A 89 -6.50 -11.01 -11.06
CA LEU A 89 -5.87 -11.95 -10.14
C LEU A 89 -6.38 -11.82 -8.70
N LEU A 90 -6.69 -10.60 -8.25
CA LEU A 90 -7.32 -10.38 -6.95
C LEU A 90 -8.72 -11.00 -6.88
N ASP A 91 -9.51 -10.88 -7.95
CA ASP A 91 -10.84 -11.47 -8.03
C ASP A 91 -10.79 -13.02 -8.02
N GLU A 92 -9.79 -13.62 -8.68
CA GLU A 92 -9.57 -15.07 -8.70
C GLU A 92 -9.11 -15.61 -7.34
N THR A 93 -8.23 -14.88 -6.65
CA THR A 93 -7.62 -15.35 -5.40
C THR A 93 -8.41 -14.93 -4.15
N SER A 94 -9.28 -13.92 -4.27
CA SER A 94 -10.15 -13.41 -3.21
C SER A 94 -9.42 -13.20 -1.88
N PRO A 95 -8.36 -12.39 -1.81
CA PRO A 95 -7.63 -12.17 -0.58
C PRO A 95 -8.53 -11.50 0.48
N CYS A 96 -8.40 -11.93 1.74
CA CYS A 96 -9.22 -11.43 2.83
C CYS A 96 -8.78 -10.03 3.32
N GLN A 97 -7.57 -9.61 2.96
CA GLN A 97 -7.05 -8.29 3.25
C GLN A 97 -6.18 -7.83 2.07
N ILE A 98 -6.41 -6.60 1.64
CA ILE A 98 -5.66 -5.97 0.55
C ILE A 98 -5.19 -4.60 1.01
N ARG A 99 -3.93 -4.27 0.75
CA ARG A 99 -3.37 -2.94 0.97
C ARG A 99 -2.78 -2.42 -0.33
N ILE A 100 -3.11 -1.16 -0.68
CA ILE A 100 -2.64 -0.49 -1.88
C ILE A 100 -1.89 0.75 -1.46
N VAL A 101 -0.61 0.82 -1.79
CA VAL A 101 0.25 1.93 -1.42
C VAL A 101 0.82 2.61 -2.66
N GLY A 102 0.83 3.94 -2.63
CA GLY A 102 1.50 4.76 -3.62
C GLY A 102 2.71 5.46 -3.02
N THR A 103 3.81 5.49 -3.73
CA THR A 103 5.08 5.98 -3.23
C THR A 103 5.50 7.29 -3.91
N HIS A 104 6.76 7.44 -4.26
CA HIS A 104 7.38 8.69 -4.71
C HIS A 104 6.62 9.43 -5.83
N ALA A 105 6.24 8.74 -6.92
CA ALA A 105 5.57 9.37 -8.06
C ALA A 105 4.25 10.03 -7.64
N LEU A 106 3.40 9.31 -6.90
CA LEU A 106 2.11 9.81 -6.43
C LEU A 106 2.26 10.87 -5.34
N ARG A 107 3.31 10.77 -4.52
CA ARG A 107 3.61 11.79 -3.51
C ARG A 107 3.98 13.13 -4.13
N ARG A 108 4.72 13.12 -5.24
CA ARG A 108 5.21 14.32 -5.92
C ARG A 108 4.24 14.90 -6.96
N ALA A 109 3.38 14.08 -7.54
CA ALA A 109 2.51 14.49 -8.63
C ALA A 109 1.52 15.58 -8.21
N THR A 110 1.48 16.69 -8.96
CA THR A 110 0.56 17.81 -8.73
C THR A 110 -0.89 17.43 -9.03
N ASN A 111 -1.10 16.50 -9.97
CA ASN A 111 -2.40 16.00 -10.41
C ASN A 111 -2.65 14.54 -10.00
N ARG A 112 -2.07 14.07 -8.89
CA ARG A 112 -2.19 12.66 -8.46
C ARG A 112 -3.62 12.14 -8.40
N ARG A 113 -4.61 13.02 -8.18
CA ARG A 113 -6.03 12.65 -8.13
C ARG A 113 -6.55 12.13 -9.46
N ASP A 114 -5.97 12.55 -10.58
CA ASP A 114 -6.37 12.09 -11.91
C ASP A 114 -6.07 10.60 -12.11
N PHE A 115 -5.12 10.06 -11.35
CA PHE A 115 -4.83 8.63 -11.30
C PHE A 115 -5.52 7.94 -10.11
N ILE A 116 -5.39 8.49 -8.89
CA ILE A 116 -5.88 7.82 -7.67
C ILE A 116 -7.39 7.59 -7.72
N THR A 117 -8.18 8.60 -8.12
CA THR A 117 -9.64 8.47 -8.12
C THR A 117 -10.14 7.35 -9.04
N PRO A 118 -9.73 7.24 -10.32
CA PRO A 118 -10.14 6.10 -11.15
C PRO A 118 -9.55 4.76 -10.68
N ALA A 119 -8.35 4.74 -10.09
CA ALA A 119 -7.76 3.52 -9.51
C ALA A 119 -8.58 2.99 -8.33
N GLU A 120 -9.01 3.87 -7.44
CA GLU A 120 -9.88 3.52 -6.31
C GLU A 120 -11.24 3.00 -6.75
N VAL A 121 -11.82 3.60 -7.80
CA VAL A 121 -13.08 3.13 -8.40
C VAL A 121 -12.90 1.73 -9.01
N LEU A 122 -11.81 1.51 -9.75
CA LEU A 122 -11.50 0.22 -10.38
C LEU A 122 -11.31 -0.90 -9.36
N LEU A 123 -10.54 -0.63 -8.30
CA LEU A 123 -10.19 -1.63 -7.30
C LEU A 123 -11.22 -1.77 -6.17
N GLY A 124 -12.12 -0.78 -6.02
CA GLY A 124 -13.10 -0.74 -4.93
C GLY A 124 -12.48 -0.46 -3.56
N MET A 125 -11.23 0.04 -3.50
CA MET A 125 -10.46 0.23 -2.27
C MET A 125 -9.63 1.52 -2.34
N PRO A 126 -9.32 2.14 -1.18
CA PRO A 126 -8.50 3.34 -1.13
C PRO A 126 -7.03 3.08 -1.49
N VAL A 127 -6.40 4.08 -2.11
CA VAL A 127 -4.97 4.13 -2.35
C VAL A 127 -4.32 5.02 -1.29
N GLU A 128 -3.46 4.43 -0.47
CA GLU A 128 -2.71 5.13 0.56
C GLU A 128 -1.41 5.69 -0.02
N VAL A 129 -1.26 7.02 -0.05
CA VAL A 129 0.01 7.64 -0.47
C VAL A 129 0.94 7.78 0.73
N LEU A 130 1.99 6.97 0.77
CA LEU A 130 2.90 6.90 1.91
C LEU A 130 3.84 8.12 1.98
N PRO A 131 4.02 8.71 3.18
CA PRO A 131 5.17 9.56 3.45
C PRO A 131 6.48 8.79 3.28
N GLY A 132 7.58 9.47 2.90
CA GLY A 132 8.87 8.80 2.68
C GLY A 132 9.42 8.06 3.92
N GLU A 133 9.18 8.60 5.10
CA GLU A 133 9.58 7.97 6.37
C GLU A 133 8.82 6.66 6.61
N GLU A 134 7.53 6.63 6.31
CA GLU A 134 6.70 5.42 6.46
C GLU A 134 7.07 4.37 5.41
N GLU A 135 7.36 4.79 4.17
CA GLU A 135 7.88 3.93 3.12
C GLU A 135 9.19 3.25 3.58
N ALA A 136 10.17 4.04 4.08
CA ALA A 136 11.43 3.52 4.61
C ALA A 136 11.21 2.57 5.80
N ARG A 137 10.29 2.89 6.70
CA ARG A 137 9.95 2.05 7.85
C ARG A 137 9.38 0.69 7.42
N LEU A 138 8.49 0.68 6.42
CA LEU A 138 7.88 -0.54 5.89
C LEU A 138 8.91 -1.42 5.17
N ILE A 139 9.80 -0.81 4.36
CA ILE A 139 10.90 -1.52 3.70
C ILE A 139 11.80 -2.17 4.75
N TYR A 140 12.24 -1.39 5.76
CA TYR A 140 13.04 -1.94 6.85
C TYR A 140 12.35 -3.11 7.55
N THR A 141 11.05 -2.96 7.86
CA THR A 141 10.27 -4.02 8.50
C THR A 141 10.24 -5.29 7.65
N GLY A 142 9.99 -5.15 6.35
CA GLY A 142 9.97 -6.28 5.42
C GLY A 142 11.32 -7.01 5.35
N VAL A 143 12.42 -6.26 5.26
CA VAL A 143 13.77 -6.83 5.23
C VAL A 143 14.14 -7.47 6.57
N ALA A 144 13.84 -6.80 7.69
CA ALA A 144 14.16 -7.31 9.04
C ALA A 144 13.53 -8.67 9.32
N HIS A 145 12.34 -8.95 8.80
CA HIS A 145 11.69 -10.26 8.92
C HIS A 145 12.42 -11.40 8.16
N THR A 146 13.28 -11.06 7.20
CA THR A 146 14.05 -12.05 6.43
C THR A 146 15.47 -12.25 6.94
N LEU A 147 15.93 -11.35 7.81
CA LEU A 147 17.28 -11.40 8.37
C LEU A 147 17.34 -12.34 9.59
N PRO A 148 18.47 -13.05 9.79
CA PRO A 148 18.66 -13.86 10.98
C PRO A 148 18.74 -12.95 12.22
N ASP A 149 18.12 -13.39 13.32
CA ASP A 149 18.19 -12.72 14.63
C ASP A 149 19.56 -12.99 15.26
N ASN A 150 20.56 -12.21 14.89
CA ASN A 150 21.95 -12.36 15.32
C ASN A 150 22.48 -11.17 16.14
N GLN A 151 21.59 -10.30 16.64
CA GLN A 151 21.94 -9.07 17.38
C GLN A 151 22.88 -8.11 16.61
N ALA A 152 23.02 -8.28 15.29
CA ALA A 152 23.82 -7.40 14.46
C ALA A 152 23.07 -6.09 14.15
N CYS A 153 23.83 -5.02 13.94
CA CYS A 153 23.28 -3.77 13.43
C CYS A 153 23.14 -3.87 11.93
N HIS A 154 21.93 -3.69 11.42
CA HIS A 154 21.63 -3.76 9.98
C HIS A 154 21.31 -2.37 9.42
N LEU A 155 21.91 -2.04 8.28
CA LEU A 155 21.55 -0.88 7.48
C LEU A 155 20.86 -1.37 6.21
N VAL A 156 19.63 -0.91 5.99
CA VAL A 156 18.87 -1.19 4.78
C VAL A 156 18.90 0.05 3.90
N ILE A 157 19.33 -0.11 2.66
CA ILE A 157 19.36 0.96 1.66
C ILE A 157 18.46 0.53 0.52
N ASP A 158 17.43 1.33 0.26
CA ASP A 158 16.56 1.20 -0.91
C ASP A 158 16.94 2.27 -1.93
N VAL A 159 17.18 1.83 -3.18
CA VAL A 159 17.58 2.70 -4.29
C VAL A 159 16.57 2.53 -5.40
N GLY A 160 15.65 3.51 -5.51
CA GLY A 160 14.60 3.57 -6.52
C GLY A 160 14.89 4.55 -7.66
#